data_e4710ecbc4ef32485cbc58a96f5c7d84
#
_entry.id   e4710ecbc4ef32485cbc58a96f5c7d84
#
_cell.length_a   1.000
_cell.length_b   1.000
_cell.length_c   1.000
_cell.angle_alpha   90.00
_cell.angle_beta   90.00
_cell.angle_gamma   90.00
#
_symmetry.space_group_name_H-M   'P 1'
#
loop_
_entity.id
_entity.type
_entity.pdbx_description
1 polymer ?
#
loop_
_entity_poly.entity_id
_entity_poly.type
_entity_poly.pdbx_seq_one_letter_code
_entity_poly.pdbx_strand_id
1 'polypeptide(L)'
;NLVHGEGETGDALIREDVDHICFTGSAEVGQHIRKVAAESWHKTTSCEMGSKSACIIFDDVEMSLALEASIASAFKLSGQRCVSSGRILVQRSIYDEFAEKFALEASKLKTGDPFKYNLGSSGCPDGIVWESLIPNEENYYGPIINEQGFNKVKHYNELVASDPKAEVLLSPAYSVNGKSFYSTPMVYKTEWRDCDMGYLRNEVFGPHVAIIPFDTIDDAIRIYNDTEYGLAVGILTNDFRKARIMRDECEAGMIYWNGGSIAAESHLAFGGVKKSGNGFPSAARTFRAVTHEVSWTVNHADKLTFPQGMK
;
A
#
# COMPACT_ATOMS: atom_id res chain seq x y z
N ASN A 1 -12.15 23.07 10.48
CA ASN A 1 -13.53 22.59 10.33
C ASN A 1 -13.52 21.09 10.02
N LEU A 2 -14.50 20.37 10.52
CA LEU A 2 -14.75 18.97 10.24
C LEU A 2 -16.09 18.85 9.53
N VAL A 3 -16.11 18.17 8.37
CA VAL A 3 -17.33 17.90 7.60
C VAL A 3 -17.46 16.38 7.45
N HIS A 4 -18.63 15.86 7.80
CA HIS A 4 -18.97 14.44 7.64
C HIS A 4 -19.80 14.25 6.38
N GLY A 5 -19.56 13.16 5.67
CA GLY A 5 -20.34 12.79 4.48
C GLY A 5 -19.64 11.71 3.66
N GLU A 6 -20.29 11.33 2.59
CA GLU A 6 -19.80 10.35 1.61
C GLU A 6 -19.26 11.06 0.34
N GLY A 7 -19.23 10.35 -0.78
CA GLY A 7 -18.64 10.85 -2.03
C GLY A 7 -19.20 12.18 -2.53
N GLU A 8 -20.51 12.42 -2.37
CA GLU A 8 -21.14 13.68 -2.76
C GLU A 8 -20.60 14.88 -1.95
N THR A 9 -20.43 14.69 -0.64
CA THR A 9 -19.84 15.72 0.25
C THR A 9 -18.39 15.97 -0.11
N GLY A 10 -17.63 14.91 -0.41
CA GLY A 10 -16.24 15.03 -0.89
C GLY A 10 -16.15 15.77 -2.21
N ASP A 11 -17.03 15.48 -3.17
CA ASP A 11 -17.06 16.17 -4.47
C ASP A 11 -17.42 17.65 -4.34
N ALA A 12 -18.37 18.00 -3.45
CA ALA A 12 -18.67 19.39 -3.15
C ALA A 12 -17.46 20.11 -2.55
N LEU A 13 -16.77 19.48 -1.59
CA LEU A 13 -15.62 20.10 -0.91
C LEU A 13 -14.45 20.40 -1.85
N ILE A 14 -14.13 19.50 -2.80
CA ILE A 14 -13.02 19.71 -3.73
C ILE A 14 -13.31 20.83 -4.76
N ARG A 15 -14.58 21.22 -4.93
CA ARG A 15 -14.99 22.35 -5.80
C ARG A 15 -14.97 23.69 -5.12
N GLU A 16 -14.91 23.71 -3.79
CA GLU A 16 -14.81 24.96 -3.03
C GLU A 16 -13.49 25.70 -3.31
N ASP A 17 -13.45 27.00 -2.98
CA ASP A 17 -12.28 27.86 -3.17
C ASP A 17 -11.21 27.57 -2.10
N VAL A 18 -10.39 26.54 -2.38
CA VAL A 18 -9.27 26.12 -1.53
C VAL A 18 -7.99 26.11 -2.35
N ASP A 19 -6.85 26.43 -1.75
CA ASP A 19 -5.56 26.50 -2.43
C ASP A 19 -4.94 25.12 -2.70
N HIS A 20 -5.17 24.17 -1.77
CA HIS A 20 -4.56 22.84 -1.84
C HIS A 20 -5.47 21.74 -1.33
N ILE A 21 -5.46 20.60 -2.01
CA ILE A 21 -6.19 19.39 -1.61
C ILE A 21 -5.20 18.27 -1.31
N CYS A 22 -5.15 17.84 -0.04
CA CYS A 22 -4.51 16.60 0.37
C CYS A 22 -5.53 15.47 0.37
N PHE A 23 -5.25 14.39 -0.35
CA PHE A 23 -6.16 13.24 -0.50
C PHE A 23 -5.42 11.92 -0.28
N THR A 24 -6.06 11.00 0.43
CA THR A 24 -5.66 9.59 0.48
C THR A 24 -6.85 8.71 0.17
N GLY A 25 -6.73 7.83 -0.83
CA GLY A 25 -7.82 6.95 -1.26
C GLY A 25 -7.52 6.19 -2.56
N SER A 26 -8.58 5.83 -3.33
CA SER A 26 -8.40 5.10 -4.58
C SER A 26 -7.82 5.98 -5.70
N ALA A 27 -7.16 5.32 -6.66
CA ALA A 27 -6.57 6.01 -7.82
C ALA A 27 -7.63 6.71 -8.68
N GLU A 28 -8.81 6.14 -8.79
CA GLU A 28 -9.94 6.71 -9.55
C GLU A 28 -10.42 8.02 -8.93
N VAL A 29 -10.61 8.03 -7.61
CA VAL A 29 -11.03 9.24 -6.88
C VAL A 29 -9.93 10.30 -6.92
N GLY A 30 -8.66 9.92 -6.70
CA GLY A 30 -7.54 10.85 -6.79
C GLY A 30 -7.39 11.45 -8.19
N GLN A 31 -7.62 10.68 -9.24
CA GLN A 31 -7.63 11.19 -10.61
C GLN A 31 -8.78 12.19 -10.84
N HIS A 32 -9.97 11.92 -10.28
CA HIS A 32 -11.10 12.84 -10.35
C HIS A 32 -10.76 14.17 -9.64
N ILE A 33 -10.22 14.12 -8.43
CA ILE A 33 -9.77 15.30 -7.67
C ILE A 33 -8.77 16.13 -8.48
N ARG A 34 -7.77 15.49 -9.10
CA ARG A 34 -6.77 16.18 -9.93
C ARG A 34 -7.40 16.86 -11.14
N LYS A 35 -8.41 16.26 -11.78
CA LYS A 35 -9.14 16.86 -12.89
C LYS A 35 -9.91 18.11 -12.44
N VAL A 36 -10.63 18.02 -11.33
CA VAL A 36 -11.38 19.15 -10.77
C VAL A 36 -10.42 20.28 -10.33
N ALA A 37 -9.31 19.95 -9.68
CA ALA A 37 -8.32 20.95 -9.29
C ALA A 37 -7.71 21.68 -10.50
N ALA A 38 -7.51 21.00 -11.62
CA ALA A 38 -6.97 21.60 -12.84
C ALA A 38 -7.90 22.61 -13.52
N GLU A 39 -9.17 22.70 -13.12
CA GLU A 39 -10.10 23.76 -13.55
C GLU A 39 -9.79 25.13 -12.91
N SER A 40 -8.97 25.15 -11.86
CA SER A 40 -8.57 26.36 -11.12
C SER A 40 -7.07 26.64 -11.29
N TRP A 41 -6.70 27.89 -11.53
CA TRP A 41 -5.30 28.29 -11.73
C TRP A 41 -4.39 28.10 -10.51
N HIS A 42 -4.93 28.24 -9.31
CA HIS A 42 -4.18 28.23 -8.05
C HIS A 42 -4.26 26.90 -7.30
N LYS A 43 -5.28 26.08 -7.58
CA LYS A 43 -5.55 24.87 -6.83
C LYS A 43 -4.55 23.76 -7.15
N THR A 44 -3.85 23.30 -6.13
CA THR A 44 -2.88 22.21 -6.24
C THR A 44 -3.34 20.96 -5.50
N THR A 45 -2.72 19.80 -5.79
CA THR A 45 -3.10 18.54 -5.15
C THR A 45 -1.88 17.75 -4.69
N SER A 46 -2.02 17.06 -3.55
CA SER A 46 -1.16 15.99 -3.10
C SER A 46 -2.02 14.75 -2.85
N CYS A 47 -1.90 13.75 -3.72
CA CYS A 47 -2.71 12.55 -3.66
C CYS A 47 -1.84 11.33 -3.33
N GLU A 48 -2.23 10.58 -2.31
CA GLU A 48 -1.70 9.26 -1.97
C GLU A 48 -2.76 8.23 -2.31
N MET A 49 -2.41 7.29 -3.19
CA MET A 49 -3.39 6.39 -3.79
C MET A 49 -2.99 4.92 -3.63
N GLY A 50 -3.72 4.03 -4.28
CA GLY A 50 -3.50 2.60 -4.21
C GLY A 50 -2.15 2.12 -4.71
N SER A 51 -1.87 0.84 -4.51
CA SER A 51 -0.64 0.22 -4.98
C SER A 51 -0.80 -1.25 -5.36
N LYS A 52 0.26 -1.76 -5.98
CA LYS A 52 0.55 -3.18 -6.14
C LYS A 52 1.96 -3.47 -5.61
N SER A 53 2.23 -3.03 -4.40
CA SER A 53 3.52 -3.16 -3.71
C SER A 53 4.00 -4.61 -3.66
N ALA A 54 5.31 -4.80 -3.56
CA ALA A 54 5.92 -6.13 -3.50
C ALA A 54 7.01 -6.23 -2.43
N CYS A 55 7.25 -7.47 -1.96
CA CYS A 55 8.53 -7.89 -1.40
C CYS A 55 9.29 -8.67 -2.47
N ILE A 56 10.59 -8.39 -2.65
CA ILE A 56 11.48 -9.06 -3.62
C ILE A 56 12.57 -9.78 -2.82
N ILE A 57 12.62 -11.10 -2.97
CA ILE A 57 13.41 -11.98 -2.11
C ILE A 57 14.45 -12.70 -2.95
N PHE A 58 15.72 -12.43 -2.67
CA PHE A 58 16.86 -13.12 -3.26
C PHE A 58 17.27 -14.34 -2.43
N ASP A 59 17.97 -15.27 -3.04
CA ASP A 59 18.37 -16.55 -2.43
C ASP A 59 19.50 -16.44 -1.39
N ASP A 60 20.06 -15.26 -1.24
CA ASP A 60 21.14 -14.98 -0.28
C ASP A 60 20.65 -14.43 1.07
N VAL A 61 19.32 -14.31 1.29
CA VAL A 61 18.74 -13.81 2.54
C VAL A 61 18.37 -14.97 3.49
N GLU A 62 18.41 -14.69 4.80
CA GLU A 62 17.90 -15.62 5.80
C GLU A 62 16.39 -15.85 5.62
N MET A 63 15.99 -17.12 5.46
CA MET A 63 14.60 -17.51 5.21
C MET A 63 13.64 -16.99 6.28
N SER A 64 14.04 -16.99 7.55
CA SER A 64 13.23 -16.48 8.65
C SER A 64 12.91 -15.00 8.52
N LEU A 65 13.90 -14.19 8.16
CA LEU A 65 13.72 -12.75 7.89
C LEU A 65 12.79 -12.53 6.69
N ALA A 66 13.01 -13.30 5.61
CA ALA A 66 12.17 -13.22 4.41
C ALA A 66 10.70 -13.53 4.71
N LEU A 67 10.43 -14.58 5.49
CA LEU A 67 9.07 -14.96 5.90
C LEU A 67 8.44 -13.90 6.81
N GLU A 68 9.14 -13.44 7.84
CA GLU A 68 8.61 -12.43 8.78
C GLU A 68 8.26 -11.13 8.07
N ALA A 69 9.18 -10.59 7.28
CA ALA A 69 8.98 -9.35 6.54
C ALA A 69 7.81 -9.47 5.55
N SER A 70 7.69 -10.60 4.85
CA SER A 70 6.66 -10.83 3.85
C SER A 70 5.29 -11.06 4.48
N ILE A 71 5.17 -11.83 5.55
CA ILE A 71 3.92 -12.06 6.30
C ILE A 71 3.40 -10.73 6.86
N ALA A 72 4.28 -9.95 7.50
CA ALA A 72 3.91 -8.65 8.02
C ALA A 72 3.44 -7.70 6.91
N SER A 73 4.16 -7.65 5.78
CA SER A 73 3.82 -6.80 4.65
C SER A 73 2.51 -7.19 3.97
N ALA A 74 2.21 -8.47 3.89
CA ALA A 74 1.03 -8.98 3.23
C ALA A 74 -0.25 -8.84 4.07
N PHE A 75 -0.17 -9.15 5.38
CA PHE A 75 -1.37 -9.45 6.16
C PHE A 75 -1.66 -8.50 7.34
N LYS A 76 -0.72 -7.64 7.76
CA LYS A 76 -1.05 -6.63 8.78
C LYS A 76 -2.22 -5.77 8.30
N LEU A 77 -3.16 -5.47 9.22
CA LEU A 77 -4.42 -4.76 8.93
C LEU A 77 -5.25 -5.43 7.83
N SER A 78 -5.27 -6.77 7.79
CA SER A 78 -5.99 -7.56 6.77
C SER A 78 -5.52 -7.29 5.33
N GLY A 79 -4.26 -6.85 5.13
CA GLY A 79 -3.78 -6.41 3.82
C GLY A 79 -4.40 -5.10 3.30
N GLN A 80 -5.12 -4.37 4.15
CA GLN A 80 -5.83 -3.14 3.79
C GLN A 80 -4.98 -1.88 4.02
N ARG A 81 -3.75 -1.90 3.51
CA ARG A 81 -2.86 -0.74 3.47
C ARG A 81 -2.36 -0.52 2.05
N CYS A 82 -2.24 0.71 1.64
CA CYS A 82 -1.65 1.06 0.33
C CYS A 82 -0.24 0.49 0.14
N VAL A 83 0.53 0.29 1.21
CA VAL A 83 1.86 -0.30 1.20
C VAL A 83 1.88 -1.82 1.38
N SER A 84 0.73 -2.48 1.53
CA SER A 84 0.67 -3.95 1.67
C SER A 84 1.17 -4.66 0.42
N SER A 85 1.99 -5.69 0.60
CA SER A 85 2.51 -6.49 -0.51
C SER A 85 1.47 -7.47 -1.02
N GLY A 86 0.82 -7.15 -2.12
CA GLY A 86 -0.05 -8.07 -2.86
C GLY A 86 0.74 -9.04 -3.76
N ARG A 87 2.05 -8.83 -3.89
CA ARG A 87 2.99 -9.66 -4.65
C ARG A 87 4.23 -9.94 -3.82
N ILE A 88 4.71 -11.18 -3.86
CA ILE A 88 6.01 -11.58 -3.34
C ILE A 88 6.79 -12.19 -4.48
N LEU A 89 7.83 -11.50 -4.93
CA LEU A 89 8.71 -11.96 -5.98
C LEU A 89 9.85 -12.73 -5.34
N VAL A 90 10.08 -13.98 -5.75
CA VAL A 90 11.05 -14.87 -5.11
C VAL A 90 12.00 -15.41 -6.16
N GLN A 91 13.30 -15.38 -5.89
CA GLN A 91 14.30 -15.95 -6.78
C GLN A 91 14.04 -17.46 -6.95
N ARG A 92 14.07 -17.95 -8.20
CA ARG A 92 13.61 -19.31 -8.56
C ARG A 92 14.31 -20.42 -7.76
N SER A 93 15.57 -20.22 -7.39
CA SER A 93 16.34 -21.22 -6.60
C SER A 93 15.74 -21.56 -5.24
N ILE A 94 14.97 -20.64 -4.63
CA ILE A 94 14.32 -20.82 -3.33
C ILE A 94 12.78 -20.74 -3.39
N TYR A 95 12.22 -20.65 -4.59
CA TYR A 95 10.80 -20.31 -4.81
C TYR A 95 9.85 -21.31 -4.16
N ASP A 96 10.03 -22.59 -4.42
CA ASP A 96 9.11 -23.62 -3.91
C ASP A 96 9.22 -23.74 -2.39
N GLU A 97 10.43 -23.78 -1.85
CA GLU A 97 10.67 -23.83 -0.40
C GLU A 97 10.06 -22.63 0.31
N PHE A 98 10.26 -21.41 -0.24
CA PHE A 98 9.68 -20.21 0.34
C PHE A 98 8.16 -20.25 0.29
N ALA A 99 7.57 -20.61 -0.85
CA ALA A 99 6.13 -20.64 -1.04
C ALA A 99 5.41 -21.59 -0.07
N GLU A 100 5.96 -22.79 0.14
CA GLU A 100 5.45 -23.76 1.11
C GLU A 100 5.50 -23.24 2.54
N LYS A 101 6.67 -22.71 2.95
CA LYS A 101 6.86 -22.13 4.29
C LYS A 101 5.97 -20.90 4.52
N PHE A 102 5.85 -20.03 3.51
CA PHE A 102 5.00 -18.85 3.61
C PHE A 102 3.53 -19.22 3.76
N ALA A 103 3.03 -20.19 2.98
CA ALA A 103 1.66 -20.66 3.09
C ALA A 103 1.40 -21.31 4.47
N LEU A 104 2.36 -22.06 5.00
CA LEU A 104 2.28 -22.65 6.34
C LEU A 104 2.21 -21.57 7.41
N GLU A 105 3.06 -20.54 7.37
CA GLU A 105 3.00 -19.43 8.33
C GLU A 105 1.71 -18.62 8.20
N ALA A 106 1.27 -18.34 6.96
CA ALA A 106 0.01 -17.65 6.70
C ALA A 106 -1.22 -18.42 7.23
N SER A 107 -1.19 -19.75 7.20
CA SER A 107 -2.28 -20.59 7.72
C SER A 107 -2.48 -20.51 9.24
N LYS A 108 -1.46 -20.08 9.97
CA LYS A 108 -1.50 -19.91 11.44
C LYS A 108 -2.13 -18.57 11.85
N LEU A 109 -2.29 -17.64 10.92
CA LEU A 109 -2.81 -16.31 11.21
C LEU A 109 -4.30 -16.39 11.55
N LYS A 110 -4.64 -15.94 12.75
CA LYS A 110 -6.03 -15.85 13.21
C LYS A 110 -6.62 -14.50 12.83
N THR A 111 -7.83 -14.51 12.31
CA THR A 111 -8.63 -13.30 12.09
C THR A 111 -9.82 -13.30 13.02
N GLY A 112 -10.19 -12.13 13.53
CA GLY A 112 -11.34 -11.99 14.43
C GLY A 112 -11.47 -10.57 14.95
N ASP A 113 -12.35 -10.39 15.95
CA ASP A 113 -12.52 -9.10 16.59
C ASP A 113 -11.20 -8.64 17.22
N PRO A 114 -10.68 -7.45 16.88
CA PRO A 114 -9.42 -6.93 17.42
C PRO A 114 -9.50 -6.58 18.90
N PHE A 115 -10.70 -6.58 19.51
CA PHE A 115 -10.92 -6.25 20.90
C PHE A 115 -11.59 -7.40 21.66
N LYS A 116 -11.17 -7.61 22.92
CA LYS A 116 -11.92 -8.37 23.91
C LYS A 116 -12.74 -7.37 24.72
N TYR A 117 -14.04 -7.54 24.73
CA TYR A 117 -14.92 -6.73 25.56
C TYR A 117 -14.90 -7.25 26.99
N ASN A 118 -14.49 -6.43 27.94
CA ASN A 118 -14.68 -6.75 29.34
C ASN A 118 -16.12 -6.40 29.73
N LEU A 119 -17.02 -7.36 29.59
CA LEU A 119 -18.44 -7.22 29.97
C LEU A 119 -18.61 -7.21 31.49
N GLY A 120 -17.70 -6.56 32.23
CA GLY A 120 -17.78 -6.38 33.67
C GLY A 120 -18.98 -5.54 34.08
N SER A 121 -20.03 -6.21 34.53
CA SER A 121 -21.01 -5.83 35.58
C SER A 121 -21.92 -4.61 35.38
N SER A 122 -22.02 -3.96 34.29
CA SER A 122 -23.13 -3.01 34.05
C SER A 122 -23.55 -3.09 32.57
N GLY A 123 -24.67 -3.80 32.36
CA GLY A 123 -25.26 -3.90 31.04
C GLY A 123 -25.62 -2.53 30.48
N CYS A 124 -24.72 -2.00 29.67
CA CYS A 124 -25.00 -0.88 28.81
C CYS A 124 -25.19 -1.42 27.39
N PRO A 125 -26.40 -1.53 26.88
CA PRO A 125 -26.67 -2.02 25.53
C PRO A 125 -26.16 -1.08 24.44
N ASP A 126 -25.92 0.21 24.75
CA ASP A 126 -25.67 1.27 23.79
C ASP A 126 -24.40 2.11 24.06
N GLY A 127 -23.56 1.72 25.01
CA GLY A 127 -22.39 2.51 25.39
C GLY A 127 -21.11 1.68 25.49
N ILE A 128 -20.35 1.56 24.41
CA ILE A 128 -18.96 1.09 24.47
C ILE A 128 -18.14 2.15 25.22
N VAL A 129 -17.77 1.87 26.46
CA VAL A 129 -16.80 2.68 27.19
C VAL A 129 -15.43 2.30 26.66
N TRP A 130 -14.69 3.24 26.09
CA TRP A 130 -13.36 3.01 25.50
C TRP A 130 -12.39 2.33 26.49
N GLU A 131 -12.55 2.57 27.77
CA GLU A 131 -11.78 1.97 28.86
C GLU A 131 -12.01 0.46 29.04
N SER A 132 -13.09 -0.09 28.44
CA SER A 132 -13.41 -1.52 28.49
C SER A 132 -12.88 -2.31 27.27
N LEU A 133 -12.26 -1.65 26.29
CA LEU A 133 -11.71 -2.28 25.11
C LEU A 133 -10.30 -2.78 25.40
N ILE A 134 -10.13 -4.09 25.51
CA ILE A 134 -8.83 -4.74 25.67
C ILE A 134 -8.41 -5.31 24.31
N PRO A 135 -7.17 -5.02 23.83
CA PRO A 135 -6.67 -5.62 22.59
C PRO A 135 -6.74 -7.15 22.64
N ASN A 136 -7.26 -7.76 21.58
CA ASN A 136 -7.28 -9.21 21.45
C ASN A 136 -6.02 -9.69 20.72
N GLU A 137 -4.96 -9.94 21.45
CA GLU A 137 -3.65 -10.35 20.92
C GLU A 137 -3.66 -11.76 20.28
N GLU A 138 -4.74 -12.53 20.44
CA GLU A 138 -4.88 -13.83 19.79
C GLU A 138 -5.16 -13.70 18.28
N ASN A 139 -5.74 -12.56 17.85
CA ASN A 139 -6.02 -12.27 16.46
C ASN A 139 -4.90 -11.43 15.84
N TYR A 140 -4.37 -11.90 14.70
CA TYR A 140 -3.33 -11.19 13.98
C TYR A 140 -3.85 -9.97 13.26
N TYR A 141 -5.08 -10.04 12.75
CA TYR A 141 -5.77 -8.92 12.09
C TYR A 141 -7.30 -9.00 12.26
N GLY A 142 -7.94 -7.84 12.06
CA GLY A 142 -9.38 -7.63 12.19
C GLY A 142 -10.15 -7.86 10.89
N PRO A 143 -11.40 -7.35 10.82
CA PRO A 143 -12.27 -7.50 9.66
C PRO A 143 -11.83 -6.64 8.47
N ILE A 144 -12.39 -6.95 7.30
CA ILE A 144 -12.39 -6.06 6.14
C ILE A 144 -13.36 -4.91 6.43
N ILE A 145 -13.02 -3.71 5.97
CA ILE A 145 -13.65 -2.45 6.37
C ILE A 145 -15.18 -2.41 6.17
N ASN A 146 -15.68 -3.01 5.10
CA ASN A 146 -17.11 -3.03 4.78
C ASN A 146 -17.44 -4.18 3.81
N GLU A 147 -18.74 -4.33 3.51
CA GLU A 147 -19.24 -5.36 2.61
C GLU A 147 -18.71 -5.22 1.18
N GLN A 148 -18.59 -3.99 0.68
CA GLN A 148 -18.05 -3.75 -0.67
C GLN A 148 -16.60 -4.23 -0.80
N GLY A 149 -15.76 -3.90 0.18
CA GLY A 149 -14.37 -4.38 0.24
C GLY A 149 -14.30 -5.90 0.36
N PHE A 150 -15.14 -6.49 1.19
CA PHE A 150 -15.23 -7.94 1.35
C PHE A 150 -15.63 -8.65 0.05
N ASN A 151 -16.64 -8.15 -0.64
CA ASN A 151 -17.08 -8.70 -1.93
C ASN A 151 -16.01 -8.55 -3.02
N LYS A 152 -15.26 -7.43 -3.00
CA LYS A 152 -14.10 -7.24 -3.89
C LYS A 152 -13.02 -8.30 -3.64
N VAL A 153 -12.64 -8.52 -2.38
CA VAL A 153 -11.66 -9.54 -2.01
C VAL A 153 -12.12 -10.93 -2.44
N LYS A 154 -13.37 -11.27 -2.14
CA LYS A 154 -13.97 -12.56 -2.51
C LYS A 154 -13.96 -12.77 -4.03
N HIS A 155 -14.36 -11.77 -4.79
CA HIS A 155 -14.34 -11.80 -6.25
C HIS A 155 -12.94 -12.12 -6.80
N TYR A 156 -11.90 -11.42 -6.34
CA TYR A 156 -10.53 -11.68 -6.80
C TYR A 156 -10.01 -13.06 -6.38
N ASN A 157 -10.39 -13.54 -5.20
CA ASN A 157 -10.04 -14.90 -4.77
C ASN A 157 -10.72 -15.96 -5.65
N GLU A 158 -11.96 -15.76 -6.06
CA GLU A 158 -12.69 -16.63 -6.98
C GLU A 158 -12.05 -16.64 -8.38
N LEU A 159 -11.59 -15.47 -8.88
CA LEU A 159 -10.86 -15.40 -10.14
C LEU A 159 -9.57 -16.21 -10.11
N VAL A 160 -8.78 -16.10 -9.03
CA VAL A 160 -7.56 -16.94 -8.85
C VAL A 160 -7.91 -18.42 -8.82
N ALA A 161 -8.93 -18.81 -8.05
CA ALA A 161 -9.34 -20.22 -7.94
C ALA A 161 -9.84 -20.80 -9.28
N SER A 162 -10.31 -19.97 -10.19
CA SER A 162 -10.75 -20.38 -11.53
C SER A 162 -9.65 -20.39 -12.58
N ASP A 163 -8.47 -19.83 -12.31
CA ASP A 163 -7.36 -19.72 -13.24
C ASP A 163 -6.48 -20.99 -13.18
N PRO A 164 -6.43 -21.83 -14.24
CA PRO A 164 -5.61 -23.05 -14.24
C PRO A 164 -4.11 -22.78 -14.20
N LYS A 165 -3.66 -21.54 -14.38
CA LYS A 165 -2.27 -21.11 -14.28
C LYS A 165 -1.88 -20.61 -12.89
N ALA A 166 -2.83 -20.56 -11.95
CA ALA A 166 -2.59 -20.22 -10.56
C ALA A 166 -2.68 -21.49 -9.70
N GLU A 167 -1.64 -21.78 -8.94
CA GLU A 167 -1.62 -22.87 -7.97
C GLU A 167 -1.98 -22.31 -6.59
N VAL A 168 -3.17 -22.63 -6.10
CA VAL A 168 -3.64 -22.19 -4.78
C VAL A 168 -2.98 -23.02 -3.70
N LEU A 169 -2.18 -22.38 -2.83
CA LEU A 169 -1.52 -23.01 -1.68
C LEU A 169 -2.36 -22.90 -0.40
N LEU A 170 -3.07 -21.79 -0.24
CA LEU A 170 -3.96 -21.56 0.90
C LEU A 170 -5.23 -20.88 0.42
N SER A 171 -6.35 -21.60 0.57
CA SER A 171 -7.68 -21.06 0.26
C SER A 171 -8.26 -20.28 1.42
N PRO A 172 -8.92 -19.15 1.19
CA PRO A 172 -9.51 -18.35 2.25
C PRO A 172 -10.79 -18.99 2.78
N ALA A 173 -11.02 -18.82 4.09
CA ALA A 173 -12.32 -18.99 4.72
C ALA A 173 -12.95 -17.63 4.97
N TYR A 174 -14.26 -17.56 4.84
CA TYR A 174 -15.03 -16.33 5.03
C TYR A 174 -16.02 -16.48 6.18
N SER A 175 -16.14 -15.43 6.99
CA SER A 175 -17.18 -15.37 8.00
C SER A 175 -17.74 -13.95 8.14
N VAL A 176 -19.02 -13.88 8.50
CA VAL A 176 -19.74 -12.61 8.74
C VAL A 176 -20.35 -12.68 10.12
N ASN A 177 -20.07 -11.67 10.95
CA ASN A 177 -20.64 -11.52 12.27
C ASN A 177 -21.23 -10.11 12.40
N GLY A 178 -22.55 -9.99 12.30
CA GLY A 178 -23.24 -8.72 12.23
C GLY A 178 -22.79 -7.90 11.01
N LYS A 179 -22.11 -6.76 11.27
CA LYS A 179 -21.54 -5.89 10.23
C LYS A 179 -20.03 -6.11 10.02
N SER A 180 -19.46 -7.14 10.62
CA SER A 180 -18.04 -7.46 10.53
C SER A 180 -17.80 -8.58 9.51
N PHE A 181 -16.92 -8.34 8.56
CA PHE A 181 -16.64 -9.22 7.42
C PHE A 181 -15.19 -9.73 7.53
N TYR A 182 -15.00 -11.02 7.67
CA TYR A 182 -13.69 -11.63 7.87
C TYR A 182 -13.30 -12.53 6.70
N SER A 183 -12.03 -12.48 6.31
CA SER A 183 -11.41 -13.39 5.36
C SER A 183 -10.07 -13.85 5.90
N THR A 184 -9.82 -15.16 5.92
CA THR A 184 -8.47 -15.68 6.13
C THR A 184 -7.61 -15.46 4.88
N PRO A 185 -6.26 -15.66 4.94
CA PRO A 185 -5.38 -15.41 3.81
C PRO A 185 -5.70 -16.25 2.58
N MET A 186 -5.57 -15.64 1.40
CA MET A 186 -5.42 -16.28 0.10
C MET A 186 -3.95 -16.23 -0.30
N VAL A 187 -3.33 -17.39 -0.56
CA VAL A 187 -1.94 -17.50 -1.03
C VAL A 187 -1.90 -18.42 -2.24
N TYR A 188 -1.24 -17.96 -3.30
CA TYR A 188 -1.11 -18.75 -4.53
C TYR A 188 0.23 -18.51 -5.24
N LYS A 189 0.69 -19.51 -5.96
CA LYS A 189 1.83 -19.45 -6.88
C LYS A 189 1.35 -19.12 -8.28
N THR A 190 2.10 -18.33 -9.01
CA THR A 190 1.84 -18.06 -10.43
C THR A 190 3.07 -17.44 -11.09
N GLU A 191 3.23 -17.62 -12.40
CA GLU A 191 4.18 -16.85 -13.20
C GLU A 191 3.65 -15.44 -13.48
N TRP A 192 4.55 -14.45 -13.59
CA TRP A 192 4.15 -13.12 -14.06
C TRP A 192 3.78 -13.15 -15.53
N ARG A 193 2.61 -12.67 -15.86
CA ARG A 193 2.07 -12.69 -17.21
C ARG A 193 0.98 -11.65 -17.41
N ASP A 194 0.59 -11.40 -18.64
CA ASP A 194 -0.68 -10.75 -18.94
C ASP A 194 -1.84 -11.65 -18.51
N CYS A 195 -2.73 -11.08 -17.73
CA CYS A 195 -3.88 -11.76 -17.17
C CYS A 195 -5.11 -10.86 -17.28
N ASP A 196 -6.04 -11.26 -18.15
CA ASP A 196 -7.28 -10.51 -18.40
C ASP A 196 -8.18 -10.40 -17.15
N MET A 197 -8.01 -11.30 -16.18
CA MET A 197 -8.75 -11.31 -14.92
C MET A 197 -8.31 -10.20 -13.95
N GLY A 198 -7.19 -9.52 -14.21
CA GLY A 198 -6.72 -8.34 -13.49
C GLY A 198 -6.14 -8.58 -12.10
N TYR A 199 -6.27 -9.75 -11.48
CA TYR A 199 -5.83 -9.99 -10.10
C TYR A 199 -4.31 -9.82 -9.88
N LEU A 200 -3.48 -9.95 -10.92
CA LEU A 200 -2.03 -9.72 -10.85
C LEU A 200 -1.68 -8.23 -10.81
N ARG A 201 -2.44 -7.38 -11.51
CA ARG A 201 -2.14 -5.95 -11.69
C ARG A 201 -2.97 -5.02 -10.82
N ASN A 202 -4.22 -5.38 -10.51
CA ASN A 202 -5.10 -4.55 -9.72
C ASN A 202 -4.84 -4.70 -8.23
N GLU A 203 -5.05 -3.62 -7.49
CA GLU A 203 -5.03 -3.64 -6.03
C GLU A 203 -6.28 -4.34 -5.48
N VAL A 204 -6.09 -5.46 -4.77
CA VAL A 204 -7.19 -6.20 -4.15
C VAL A 204 -7.63 -5.54 -2.85
N PHE A 205 -6.69 -5.00 -2.08
CA PHE A 205 -6.88 -4.34 -0.78
C PHE A 205 -7.49 -5.27 0.27
N GLY A 206 -6.84 -6.42 0.43
CA GLY A 206 -7.27 -7.49 1.34
C GLY A 206 -6.18 -8.55 1.53
N PRO A 207 -6.43 -9.61 2.31
CA PRO A 207 -5.47 -10.67 2.60
C PRO A 207 -5.31 -11.63 1.41
N HIS A 208 -4.69 -11.15 0.34
CA HIS A 208 -4.58 -11.78 -0.98
C HIS A 208 -3.17 -11.60 -1.52
N VAL A 209 -2.43 -12.67 -1.75
CA VAL A 209 -1.00 -12.65 -2.10
C VAL A 209 -0.67 -13.61 -3.22
N ALA A 210 0.00 -13.08 -4.25
CA ALA A 210 0.67 -13.84 -5.30
C ALA A 210 2.15 -14.07 -4.94
N ILE A 211 2.63 -15.31 -5.03
CA ILE A 211 4.05 -15.63 -4.99
C ILE A 211 4.49 -15.89 -6.42
N ILE A 212 5.48 -15.11 -6.89
CA ILE A 212 5.86 -15.01 -8.31
C ILE A 212 7.37 -15.28 -8.42
N PRO A 213 7.82 -16.23 -9.22
CA PRO A 213 9.26 -16.48 -9.40
C PRO A 213 9.89 -15.44 -10.31
N PHE A 214 11.19 -15.21 -10.10
CA PHE A 214 12.06 -14.51 -11.04
C PHE A 214 13.41 -15.23 -11.17
N ASP A 215 14.07 -15.10 -12.32
CA ASP A 215 15.32 -15.79 -12.60
C ASP A 215 16.53 -14.86 -12.43
N THR A 216 16.42 -13.61 -12.84
CA THR A 216 17.50 -12.61 -12.81
C THR A 216 17.05 -11.33 -12.11
N ILE A 217 18.01 -10.49 -11.72
CA ILE A 217 17.69 -9.16 -11.14
C ILE A 217 16.89 -8.30 -12.13
N ASP A 218 17.20 -8.35 -13.42
CA ASP A 218 16.48 -7.62 -14.47
C ASP A 218 15.03 -8.11 -14.60
N ASP A 219 14.81 -9.41 -14.39
CA ASP A 219 13.48 -10.01 -14.36
C ASP A 219 12.68 -9.51 -13.16
N ALA A 220 13.28 -9.45 -11.97
CA ALA A 220 12.64 -8.91 -10.78
C ALA A 220 12.24 -7.44 -10.97
N ILE A 221 13.13 -6.62 -11.53
CA ILE A 221 12.89 -5.21 -11.86
C ILE A 221 11.72 -5.09 -12.85
N ARG A 222 11.78 -5.84 -13.96
CA ARG A 222 10.73 -5.85 -14.98
C ARG A 222 9.37 -6.23 -14.39
N ILE A 223 9.30 -7.31 -13.62
CA ILE A 223 8.05 -7.78 -12.98
C ILE A 223 7.51 -6.73 -11.99
N TYR A 224 8.41 -6.13 -11.20
CA TYR A 224 8.00 -5.10 -10.26
C TYR A 224 7.42 -3.88 -10.96
N ASN A 225 8.10 -3.37 -11.97
CA ASN A 225 7.74 -2.15 -12.71
C ASN A 225 6.57 -2.33 -13.67
N ASP A 226 6.21 -3.57 -14.06
CA ASP A 226 5.12 -3.88 -14.99
C ASP A 226 3.74 -3.79 -14.32
N THR A 227 3.51 -2.67 -13.63
CA THR A 227 2.20 -2.25 -13.12
C THR A 227 2.06 -0.74 -13.27
N GLU A 228 0.84 -0.25 -13.23
CA GLU A 228 0.57 1.18 -13.26
C GLU A 228 0.83 1.87 -11.91
N TYR A 229 1.26 1.13 -10.88
CA TYR A 229 1.53 1.62 -9.53
C TYR A 229 3.02 1.67 -9.22
N GLY A 230 3.39 2.47 -8.21
CA GLY A 230 4.77 2.59 -7.75
C GLY A 230 4.84 3.23 -6.37
N LEU A 231 4.33 2.54 -5.32
CA LEU A 231 4.33 3.09 -3.97
C LEU A 231 5.51 2.58 -3.15
N ALA A 232 5.53 1.29 -2.84
CA ALA A 232 6.52 0.71 -1.93
C ALA A 232 7.07 -0.63 -2.42
N VAL A 233 8.35 -0.89 -2.13
CA VAL A 233 9.01 -2.16 -2.35
C VAL A 233 9.93 -2.53 -1.18
N GLY A 234 9.82 -3.76 -0.69
CA GLY A 234 10.79 -4.37 0.21
C GLY A 234 11.77 -5.22 -0.60
N ILE A 235 13.06 -5.03 -0.39
CA ILE A 235 14.13 -5.76 -1.08
C ILE A 235 14.91 -6.53 -0.02
N LEU A 236 14.90 -7.86 -0.11
CA LEU A 236 15.53 -8.76 0.85
C LEU A 236 16.69 -9.48 0.17
N THR A 237 17.91 -9.06 0.50
CA THR A 237 19.18 -9.61 0.00
C THR A 237 20.34 -9.22 0.92
N ASN A 238 21.33 -10.08 1.05
CA ASN A 238 22.57 -9.78 1.74
C ASN A 238 23.62 -9.13 0.83
N ASP A 239 23.37 -9.06 -0.50
CA ASP A 239 24.26 -8.39 -1.45
C ASP A 239 23.85 -6.91 -1.63
N PHE A 240 24.71 -6.02 -1.09
CA PHE A 240 24.55 -4.58 -1.24
C PHE A 240 24.48 -4.11 -2.71
N ARG A 241 25.15 -4.82 -3.63
CA ARG A 241 25.14 -4.46 -5.06
C ARG A 241 23.75 -4.71 -5.66
N LYS A 242 23.16 -5.86 -5.35
CA LYS A 242 21.76 -6.17 -5.74
C LYS A 242 20.80 -5.13 -5.17
N ALA A 243 20.90 -4.84 -3.86
CA ALA A 243 20.06 -3.85 -3.19
C ALA A 243 20.15 -2.47 -3.85
N ARG A 244 21.37 -2.05 -4.22
CA ARG A 244 21.61 -0.76 -4.89
C ARG A 244 21.01 -0.70 -6.29
N ILE A 245 21.20 -1.75 -7.11
CA ILE A 245 20.60 -1.82 -8.46
C ILE A 245 19.07 -1.74 -8.34
N MET A 246 18.48 -2.55 -7.46
CA MET A 246 17.04 -2.55 -7.23
C MET A 246 16.51 -1.19 -6.78
N ARG A 247 17.27 -0.49 -5.89
CA ARG A 247 16.91 0.87 -5.45
C ARG A 247 16.87 1.86 -6.61
N ASP A 248 17.83 1.76 -7.52
CA ASP A 248 17.98 2.71 -8.62
C ASP A 248 17.00 2.43 -9.77
N GLU A 249 16.55 1.18 -9.94
CA GLU A 249 15.74 0.73 -11.08
C GLU A 249 14.26 0.48 -10.74
N CYS A 250 13.88 0.26 -9.48
CA CYS A 250 12.49 0.09 -9.11
C CYS A 250 11.75 1.44 -9.10
N GLU A 251 10.68 1.52 -9.87
CA GLU A 251 9.80 2.69 -9.93
C GLU A 251 8.88 2.75 -8.71
N ALA A 252 9.45 3.11 -7.56
CA ALA A 252 8.76 3.22 -6.28
C ALA A 252 9.10 4.54 -5.57
N GLY A 253 8.13 5.05 -4.82
CA GLY A 253 8.37 6.22 -3.97
C GLY A 253 9.07 5.89 -2.66
N MET A 254 8.92 4.62 -2.19
CA MET A 254 9.53 4.13 -0.95
C MET A 254 10.19 2.78 -1.19
N ILE A 255 11.46 2.67 -0.82
CA ILE A 255 12.27 1.48 -1.04
C ILE A 255 12.94 1.08 0.28
N TYR A 256 12.76 -0.17 0.68
CA TYR A 256 13.27 -0.71 1.93
C TYR A 256 14.24 -1.85 1.65
N TRP A 257 15.43 -1.79 2.23
CA TRP A 257 16.40 -2.87 2.17
C TRP A 257 16.37 -3.67 3.47
N ASN A 258 16.24 -5.01 3.35
CA ASN A 258 16.06 -5.96 4.46
C ASN A 258 14.91 -5.59 5.40
N GLY A 259 13.87 -5.00 4.81
CA GLY A 259 12.60 -4.69 5.45
C GLY A 259 11.43 -4.98 4.51
N GLY A 260 10.26 -5.16 5.10
CA GLY A 260 9.01 -5.31 4.33
C GLY A 260 8.52 -3.99 3.75
N SER A 261 7.60 -4.06 2.79
CA SER A 261 7.02 -2.87 2.13
C SER A 261 6.26 -1.93 3.09
N ILE A 262 5.95 -2.37 4.29
CA ILE A 262 5.21 -1.60 5.31
C ILE A 262 6.10 -0.85 6.30
N ALA A 263 7.42 -0.86 6.14
CA ALA A 263 8.40 -0.27 7.05
C ALA A 263 8.49 1.27 6.90
N ALA A 264 7.35 1.97 6.96
CA ALA A 264 7.31 3.43 6.83
C ALA A 264 7.89 4.13 8.05
N GLU A 265 8.86 5.02 7.83
CA GLU A 265 9.50 5.84 8.86
C GLU A 265 8.88 7.24 8.89
N SER A 266 8.48 7.71 10.07
CA SER A 266 7.73 8.96 10.22
C SER A 266 8.51 10.23 9.82
N HIS A 267 9.85 10.17 9.78
CA HIS A 267 10.70 11.28 9.40
C HIS A 267 11.07 11.30 7.90
N LEU A 268 10.78 10.22 7.17
CA LEU A 268 11.02 10.12 5.74
C LEU A 268 9.77 10.53 4.94
N ALA A 269 9.99 11.03 3.73
CA ALA A 269 8.89 11.34 2.83
C ALA A 269 8.10 10.08 2.48
N PHE A 270 6.77 10.15 2.61
CA PHE A 270 5.86 9.10 2.19
C PHE A 270 5.17 9.55 0.90
N GLY A 271 5.16 8.70 -0.12
CA GLY A 271 4.48 8.99 -1.38
C GLY A 271 4.86 8.03 -2.48
N GLY A 272 4.07 8.04 -3.56
CA GLY A 272 4.22 7.15 -4.70
C GLY A 272 4.48 7.87 -6.01
N VAL A 273 4.86 7.09 -7.01
CA VAL A 273 4.94 7.48 -8.41
C VAL A 273 3.84 6.78 -9.22
N LYS A 274 3.70 7.09 -10.51
CA LYS A 274 2.66 6.54 -11.38
C LYS A 274 1.25 6.78 -10.81
N LYS A 275 0.38 5.77 -10.79
CA LYS A 275 -0.96 5.83 -10.19
C LYS A 275 -0.98 5.82 -8.67
N SER A 276 0.16 5.63 -8.00
CA SER A 276 0.21 5.58 -6.54
C SER A 276 0.23 6.95 -5.88
N GLY A 277 0.51 8.03 -6.59
CA GLY A 277 0.41 9.33 -5.98
C GLY A 277 1.14 10.47 -6.68
N ASN A 278 1.05 11.65 -6.05
CA ASN A 278 1.82 12.83 -6.42
C ASN A 278 2.04 13.72 -5.19
N GLY A 279 3.18 14.41 -5.12
CA GLY A 279 3.40 15.47 -4.14
C GLY A 279 4.07 15.08 -2.83
N PHE A 280 4.11 13.81 -2.44
CA PHE A 280 4.73 13.34 -1.19
C PHE A 280 4.31 14.15 0.06
N PRO A 281 3.03 14.16 0.45
CA PRO A 281 2.48 15.13 1.41
C PRO A 281 2.72 14.79 2.89
N SER A 282 3.83 14.14 3.24
CA SER A 282 4.10 13.74 4.62
C SER A 282 5.51 14.08 5.10
N ALA A 283 5.73 14.00 6.40
CA ALA A 283 6.96 14.35 7.10
C ALA A 283 7.45 15.76 6.72
N ALA A 284 8.74 15.94 6.48
CA ALA A 284 9.31 17.25 6.10
C ALA A 284 8.78 17.80 4.75
N ARG A 285 8.17 16.94 3.92
CA ARG A 285 7.60 17.35 2.62
C ARG A 285 6.23 17.99 2.75
N THR A 286 5.48 17.74 3.84
CA THR A 286 4.19 18.40 4.11
C THR A 286 4.31 19.91 4.05
N PHE A 287 5.38 20.48 4.61
CA PHE A 287 5.63 21.90 4.54
C PHE A 287 5.64 22.44 3.11
N ARG A 288 6.30 21.74 2.19
CA ARG A 288 6.36 22.13 0.77
C ARG A 288 5.03 21.99 0.05
N ALA A 289 4.20 21.04 0.47
CA ALA A 289 2.87 20.84 -0.12
C ALA A 289 1.91 21.99 0.23
N VAL A 290 2.08 22.62 1.39
CA VAL A 290 1.14 23.64 1.91
C VAL A 290 1.74 25.06 1.96
N THR A 291 2.87 25.31 1.30
CA THR A 291 3.53 26.63 1.23
C THR A 291 3.97 26.95 -0.19
N HIS A 292 4.09 28.24 -0.47
CA HIS A 292 4.69 28.77 -1.71
C HIS A 292 6.12 29.22 -1.45
N GLU A 293 7.04 28.92 -2.36
CA GLU A 293 8.38 29.47 -2.37
C GLU A 293 8.35 30.84 -3.01
N VAL A 294 8.89 31.85 -2.31
CA VAL A 294 8.99 33.23 -2.81
C VAL A 294 10.43 33.63 -2.93
N SER A 295 10.84 34.05 -4.12
CA SER A 295 12.15 34.65 -4.33
C SER A 295 12.10 36.13 -4.05
N TRP A 296 12.92 36.57 -3.10
CA TRP A 296 13.06 37.97 -2.76
C TRP A 296 14.48 38.45 -3.03
N THR A 297 14.60 39.43 -3.96
CA THR A 297 15.88 40.04 -4.31
C THR A 297 15.86 41.48 -3.88
N VAL A 298 16.89 41.88 -3.17
CA VAL A 298 17.08 43.27 -2.72
C VAL A 298 18.31 43.89 -3.37
N ASN A 299 18.16 45.04 -4.02
CA ASN A 299 19.29 45.82 -4.52
C ASN A 299 19.58 46.97 -3.55
N HIS A 300 20.75 46.96 -2.95
CA HIS A 300 21.23 48.03 -2.08
C HIS A 300 22.17 49.06 -2.79
N ALA A 301 22.39 48.88 -4.09
CA ALA A 301 23.26 49.76 -4.87
C ALA A 301 22.46 50.87 -5.55
N ASP A 302 23.09 52.04 -5.73
CA ASP A 302 22.50 53.18 -6.45
C ASP A 302 22.31 52.92 -7.95
N LYS A 303 22.83 51.81 -8.46
CA LYS A 303 22.71 51.39 -9.86
C LYS A 303 22.21 49.95 -10.00
N LEU A 304 21.40 49.72 -11.01
CA LEU A 304 20.96 48.38 -11.35
C LEU A 304 22.13 47.56 -11.96
N THR A 305 22.31 46.35 -11.43
CA THR A 305 23.19 45.33 -12.00
C THR A 305 22.34 44.28 -12.67
N PHE A 306 22.47 44.12 -13.94
CA PHE A 306 21.73 43.08 -14.68
C PHE A 306 22.48 41.77 -14.62
N PRO A 307 21.79 40.61 -14.55
CA PRO A 307 22.40 39.30 -14.68
C PRO A 307 23.17 39.15 -15.99
N GLN A 308 24.15 38.27 -16.02
CA GLN A 308 24.92 37.98 -17.20
C GLN A 308 24.04 37.77 -18.45
N GLY A 309 24.33 38.45 -19.54
CA GLY A 309 23.59 38.36 -20.80
C GLY A 309 22.48 39.39 -21.02
N MET A 310 22.15 40.21 -20.00
CA MET A 310 21.29 41.38 -20.17
C MET A 310 22.17 42.64 -20.30
N LYS A 311 22.12 43.32 -21.44
CA LYS A 311 22.72 44.63 -21.68
C LYS A 311 21.66 45.71 -21.68
#